data_ec96c9813f81d2570d79d3bfbc74fb59
#
_entry.id   ec96c9813f81d2570d79d3bfbc74fb59
#
_cell.length_a   1.000
_cell.length_b   1.000
_cell.length_c   1.000
_cell.angle_alpha   90.00
_cell.angle_beta   90.00
_cell.angle_gamma   90.00
#
_symmetry.space_group_name_H-M   'P 1'
#
loop_
_entity.id
_entity.type
_entity.pdbx_description
1 polymer ?
#
loop_
_entity_poly.entity_id
_entity_poly.type
_entity_poly.pdbx_seq_one_letter_code
_entity_poly.pdbx_strand_id
1 'polypeptide(L)'
;MITPTQVPSVILPRSVLADLFHRCASLGDAGIAVLNEAGDRTGAEAVALLGDSPDALPAAEFWAFLDEILRKAGLGSISFKPGGGASAAIAWRDPPEATAAGNVRCHFSAALLRGVLSRVADRAVEVAEVQCSSGGEPCWFVFGSAEAIERLRTGGQSRAGDQAH
;
A
#
# COMPACT_ATOMS: atom_id res chain seq x y z
N MET A 1 -21.45 -14.75 12.53
CA MET A 1 -21.93 -13.86 11.46
C MET A 1 -21.58 -12.44 11.88
N ILE A 2 -20.50 -11.88 11.33
CA ILE A 2 -20.04 -10.55 11.68
C ILE A 2 -20.92 -9.57 10.90
N THR A 3 -21.73 -8.80 11.60
CA THR A 3 -22.51 -7.71 10.97
C THR A 3 -21.51 -6.59 10.65
N PRO A 4 -21.29 -6.25 9.38
CA PRO A 4 -20.36 -5.17 9.05
C PRO A 4 -20.92 -3.87 9.64
N THR A 5 -20.18 -3.28 10.52
CA THR A 5 -20.43 -1.91 10.98
C THR A 5 -20.35 -1.02 9.74
N GLN A 6 -21.48 -0.42 9.36
CA GLN A 6 -21.49 0.52 8.23
C GLN A 6 -20.66 1.75 8.62
N VAL A 7 -19.45 1.82 8.09
CA VAL A 7 -18.65 3.04 8.17
C VAL A 7 -19.27 4.05 7.19
N PRO A 8 -19.61 5.27 7.63
CA PRO A 8 -20.06 6.31 6.72
C PRO A 8 -19.01 6.52 5.62
N SER A 9 -19.36 6.28 4.38
CA SER A 9 -18.45 6.38 3.25
C SER A 9 -18.96 7.38 2.22
N VAL A 10 -18.04 8.12 1.64
CA VAL A 10 -18.32 9.03 0.53
C VAL A 10 -17.81 8.36 -0.74
N ILE A 11 -18.66 8.28 -1.75
CA ILE A 11 -18.28 7.77 -3.06
C ILE A 11 -17.72 8.94 -3.89
N LEU A 12 -16.43 8.90 -4.18
CA LEU A 12 -15.78 9.83 -5.10
C LEU A 12 -15.49 9.13 -6.43
N PRO A 13 -15.69 9.80 -7.57
CA PRO A 13 -15.17 9.31 -8.84
C PRO A 13 -13.67 9.11 -8.76
N ARG A 14 -13.16 8.02 -9.32
CA ARG A 14 -11.74 7.67 -9.27
C ARG A 14 -10.84 8.78 -9.84
N SER A 15 -11.27 9.44 -10.91
CA SER A 15 -10.54 10.57 -11.50
C SER A 15 -10.39 11.74 -10.54
N VAL A 16 -11.40 12.01 -9.71
CA VAL A 16 -11.35 13.08 -8.70
C VAL A 16 -10.37 12.72 -7.59
N LEU A 17 -10.37 11.47 -7.15
CA LEU A 17 -9.42 10.98 -6.15
C LEU A 17 -7.98 11.03 -6.66
N ALA A 18 -7.75 10.61 -7.90
CA ALA A 18 -6.44 10.67 -8.54
C ALA A 18 -5.94 12.12 -8.70
N ASP A 19 -6.79 13.05 -9.11
CA ASP A 19 -6.43 14.47 -9.21
C ASP A 19 -6.09 15.06 -7.83
N LEU A 20 -6.85 14.69 -6.80
CA LEU A 20 -6.56 15.10 -5.42
C LEU A 20 -5.17 14.61 -4.97
N PHE A 21 -4.86 13.34 -5.19
CA PHE A 21 -3.56 12.76 -4.82
C PHE A 21 -2.41 13.42 -5.59
N HIS A 22 -2.60 13.66 -6.89
CA HIS A 22 -1.62 14.37 -7.70
C HIS A 22 -1.36 15.78 -7.18
N ARG A 23 -2.39 16.53 -6.85
CA ARG A 23 -2.28 17.87 -6.27
C ARG A 23 -1.57 17.85 -4.92
N CYS A 24 -1.93 16.91 -4.04
CA CYS A 24 -1.21 16.74 -2.78
C CYS A 24 0.28 16.47 -3.01
N ALA A 25 0.62 15.52 -3.87
CA ALA A 25 2.02 15.19 -4.15
C ALA A 25 2.78 16.38 -4.76
N SER A 26 2.14 17.23 -5.55
CA SER A 26 2.74 18.43 -6.15
C SER A 26 3.10 19.53 -5.13
N LEU A 27 2.57 19.45 -3.91
CA LEU A 27 2.96 20.34 -2.80
C LEU A 27 4.30 19.94 -2.13
N GLY A 28 4.99 18.92 -2.68
CA GLY A 28 6.25 18.42 -2.13
C GLY A 28 6.08 17.69 -0.80
N ASP A 29 7.07 17.80 0.09
CA ASP A 29 7.12 17.01 1.33
C ASP A 29 5.90 17.17 2.21
N ALA A 30 5.32 18.37 2.28
CA ALA A 30 4.11 18.63 3.06
C ALA A 30 2.91 17.84 2.53
N GLY A 31 2.71 17.82 1.22
CA GLY A 31 1.64 17.07 0.59
C GLY A 31 1.85 15.56 0.66
N ILE A 32 3.10 15.10 0.55
CA ILE A 32 3.46 13.69 0.74
C ILE A 32 3.18 13.25 2.18
N ALA A 33 3.48 14.10 3.18
CA ALA A 33 3.15 13.81 4.57
C ALA A 33 1.64 13.63 4.78
N VAL A 34 0.80 14.47 4.16
CA VAL A 34 -0.66 14.33 4.21
C VAL A 34 -1.11 13.01 3.59
N LEU A 35 -0.55 12.61 2.44
CA LEU A 35 -0.89 11.34 1.80
C LEU A 35 -0.49 10.15 2.68
N ASN A 36 0.68 10.21 3.29
CA ASN A 36 1.14 9.16 4.21
C ASN A 36 0.23 9.05 5.43
N GLU A 37 -0.12 10.16 6.07
CA GLU A 37 -1.02 10.15 7.23
C GLU A 37 -2.40 9.60 6.86
N ALA A 38 -2.97 10.06 5.75
CA ALA A 38 -4.24 9.57 5.26
C ALA A 38 -4.21 8.06 4.94
N GLY A 39 -3.13 7.58 4.33
CA GLY A 39 -2.94 6.17 4.04
C GLY A 39 -2.85 5.33 5.32
N ASP A 40 -1.98 5.70 6.27
CA ASP A 40 -1.83 4.99 7.55
C ASP A 40 -3.16 4.92 8.31
N ARG A 41 -3.90 6.01 8.34
CA ARG A 41 -5.22 6.05 9.00
C ARG A 41 -6.23 5.15 8.29
N THR A 42 -6.30 5.20 6.97
CA THR A 42 -7.19 4.34 6.19
C THR A 42 -6.84 2.86 6.40
N GLY A 43 -5.55 2.52 6.47
CA GLY A 43 -5.09 1.17 6.79
C GLY A 43 -5.52 0.70 8.17
N ALA A 44 -5.39 1.55 9.19
CA ALA A 44 -5.83 1.25 10.54
C ALA A 44 -7.36 1.03 10.64
N GLU A 45 -8.14 1.85 9.93
CA GLU A 45 -9.59 1.70 9.84
C GLU A 45 -9.99 0.40 9.10
N ALA A 46 -9.28 0.04 8.03
CA ALA A 46 -9.50 -1.22 7.31
C ALA A 46 -9.30 -2.44 8.22
N VAL A 47 -8.27 -2.42 9.08
CA VAL A 47 -8.03 -3.49 10.06
C VAL A 47 -9.13 -3.56 11.11
N ALA A 48 -9.68 -2.42 11.54
CA ALA A 48 -10.79 -2.41 12.49
C ALA A 48 -12.05 -3.12 11.95
N LEU A 49 -12.20 -3.22 10.64
CA LEU A 49 -13.29 -4.01 10.01
C LEU A 49 -13.07 -5.53 10.10
N LEU A 50 -11.83 -5.99 10.39
CA LEU A 50 -11.51 -7.41 10.60
C LEU A 50 -11.96 -7.93 11.97
N GLY A 51 -12.34 -7.05 12.88
CA GLY A 51 -12.73 -7.40 14.26
C GLY A 51 -11.56 -7.36 15.25
N ASP A 52 -11.78 -7.94 16.43
CA ASP A 52 -10.88 -7.76 17.58
C ASP A 52 -9.57 -8.56 17.50
N SER A 53 -9.48 -9.53 16.60
CA SER A 53 -8.30 -10.41 16.50
C SER A 53 -7.89 -10.66 15.05
N PRO A 54 -7.42 -9.64 14.34
CA PRO A 54 -7.01 -9.78 12.94
C PRO A 54 -5.79 -10.68 12.77
N ASP A 55 -4.95 -10.81 13.78
CA ASP A 55 -3.78 -11.69 13.88
C ASP A 55 -4.14 -13.17 13.95
N ALA A 56 -5.36 -13.50 14.38
CA ALA A 56 -5.86 -14.87 14.43
C ALA A 56 -6.34 -15.40 13.07
N LEU A 57 -6.48 -14.55 12.06
CA LEU A 57 -6.89 -14.98 10.73
C LEU A 57 -5.76 -15.73 10.01
N PRO A 58 -6.07 -16.84 9.31
CA PRO A 58 -5.13 -17.43 8.38
C PRO A 58 -4.69 -16.41 7.34
N ALA A 59 -3.39 -16.40 7.01
CA ALA A 59 -2.83 -15.39 6.09
C ALA A 59 -3.59 -15.28 4.75
N ALA A 60 -4.03 -16.41 4.20
CA ALA A 60 -4.78 -16.41 2.95
C ALA A 60 -6.14 -15.70 3.08
N GLU A 61 -6.84 -15.89 4.20
CA GLU A 61 -8.12 -15.24 4.48
C GLU A 61 -7.94 -13.75 4.73
N PHE A 62 -6.90 -13.37 5.46
CA PHE A 62 -6.54 -11.98 5.68
C PHE A 62 -6.32 -11.22 4.35
N TRP A 63 -5.49 -11.79 3.46
CA TRP A 63 -5.21 -11.14 2.16
C TRP A 63 -6.44 -11.08 1.26
N ALA A 64 -7.26 -12.12 1.24
CA ALA A 64 -8.51 -12.13 0.48
C ALA A 64 -9.50 -11.08 1.00
N PHE A 65 -9.60 -10.92 2.32
CA PHE A 65 -10.47 -9.93 2.93
C PHE A 65 -9.99 -8.50 2.66
N LEU A 66 -8.69 -8.25 2.79
CA LEU A 66 -8.11 -6.94 2.49
C LEU A 66 -8.32 -6.56 1.02
N ASP A 67 -8.10 -7.51 0.09
CA ASP A 67 -8.40 -7.30 -1.34
C ASP A 67 -9.86 -6.93 -1.57
N GLU A 68 -10.79 -7.63 -0.91
CA GLU A 68 -12.22 -7.36 -1.03
C GLU A 68 -12.59 -5.95 -0.52
N ILE A 69 -12.04 -5.52 0.61
CA ILE A 69 -12.24 -4.16 1.15
C ILE A 69 -11.76 -3.12 0.15
N LEU A 70 -10.53 -3.27 -0.34
CA LEU A 70 -9.93 -2.31 -1.28
C LEU A 70 -10.72 -2.22 -2.59
N ARG A 71 -11.14 -3.35 -3.13
CA ARG A 71 -11.99 -3.39 -4.33
C ARG A 71 -13.34 -2.71 -4.10
N LYS A 72 -14.00 -2.97 -2.98
CA LYS A 72 -15.28 -2.34 -2.62
C LYS A 72 -15.13 -0.83 -2.40
N ALA A 73 -14.01 -0.40 -1.88
CA ALA A 73 -13.67 1.01 -1.71
C ALA A 73 -13.25 1.71 -3.02
N GLY A 74 -13.13 0.97 -4.13
CA GLY A 74 -12.65 1.52 -5.41
C GLY A 74 -11.16 1.85 -5.44
N LEU A 75 -10.39 1.29 -4.50
CA LEU A 75 -8.95 1.53 -4.35
C LEU A 75 -8.08 0.53 -5.15
N GLY A 76 -8.68 -0.28 -5.99
CA GLY A 76 -7.98 -1.30 -6.77
C GLY A 76 -7.98 -2.67 -6.11
N SER A 77 -7.08 -3.55 -6.52
CA SER A 77 -6.96 -4.91 -6.00
C SER A 77 -5.52 -5.29 -5.69
N ILE A 78 -5.34 -6.09 -4.65
CA ILE A 78 -4.04 -6.54 -4.22
C ILE A 78 -3.89 -8.05 -4.34
N SER A 79 -2.67 -8.52 -4.54
CA SER A 79 -2.31 -9.92 -4.42
C SER A 79 -0.99 -10.08 -3.69
N PHE A 80 -0.99 -10.95 -2.68
CA PHE A 80 0.21 -11.30 -1.94
C PHE A 80 1.06 -12.31 -2.74
N LYS A 81 2.36 -12.07 -2.78
CA LYS A 81 3.36 -12.97 -3.38
C LYS A 81 4.36 -13.34 -2.31
N PRO A 82 4.36 -14.60 -1.85
CA PRO A 82 5.40 -15.04 -0.94
C PRO A 82 6.75 -14.91 -1.64
N GLY A 83 7.70 -14.24 -0.99
CA GLY A 83 9.06 -14.08 -1.50
C GLY A 83 9.95 -15.23 -1.09
N GLY A 84 11.01 -15.47 -1.86
CA GLY A 84 12.12 -16.32 -1.43
C GLY A 84 12.98 -15.55 -0.42
N GLY A 85 13.05 -16.02 0.85
CA GLY A 85 13.81 -15.35 1.90
C GLY A 85 12.97 -14.46 2.81
N ALA A 86 13.55 -13.40 3.35
CA ALA A 86 12.94 -12.55 4.38
C ALA A 86 11.98 -11.46 3.84
N SER A 87 11.75 -11.40 2.53
CA SER A 87 10.90 -10.38 1.92
C SER A 87 9.70 -11.01 1.23
N ALA A 88 8.53 -10.49 1.50
CA ALA A 88 7.31 -10.76 0.77
C ALA A 88 6.93 -9.54 -0.06
N ALA A 89 6.21 -9.74 -1.16
CA ALA A 89 5.81 -8.68 -2.05
C ALA A 89 4.28 -8.64 -2.21
N ILE A 90 3.78 -7.45 -2.45
CA ILE A 90 2.39 -7.17 -2.76
C ILE A 90 2.34 -6.55 -4.15
N ALA A 91 1.58 -7.17 -5.05
CA ALA A 91 1.22 -6.56 -6.31
C ALA A 91 -0.12 -5.85 -6.13
N TRP A 92 -0.17 -4.56 -6.43
CA TRP A 92 -1.38 -3.75 -6.37
C TRP A 92 -1.77 -3.28 -7.77
N ARG A 93 -2.89 -3.80 -8.27
CA ARG A 93 -3.48 -3.38 -9.54
C ARG A 93 -4.36 -2.17 -9.32
N ASP A 94 -4.20 -1.19 -10.18
CA ASP A 94 -5.00 0.02 -10.16
C ASP A 94 -5.04 0.72 -8.79
N PRO A 95 -3.88 0.97 -8.13
CA PRO A 95 -3.89 1.80 -6.94
C PRO A 95 -4.40 3.20 -7.28
N PRO A 96 -4.98 3.93 -6.32
CA PRO A 96 -5.62 5.22 -6.61
C PRO A 96 -4.68 6.25 -7.23
N GLU A 97 -3.38 6.21 -6.92
CA GLU A 97 -2.38 7.12 -7.49
C GLU A 97 -1.98 6.77 -8.93
N ALA A 98 -2.09 5.51 -9.35
CA ALA A 98 -1.66 5.07 -10.68
C ALA A 98 -2.47 5.67 -11.83
N THR A 99 -3.63 6.25 -11.54
CA THR A 99 -4.46 6.96 -12.53
C THR A 99 -4.12 8.43 -12.64
N ALA A 100 -3.25 8.96 -11.79
CA ALA A 100 -2.78 10.32 -11.88
C ALA A 100 -1.87 10.50 -13.10
N ALA A 101 -2.05 11.58 -13.85
CA ALA A 101 -1.16 11.93 -14.95
C ALA A 101 0.21 12.33 -14.37
N GLY A 102 1.22 11.50 -14.59
CA GLY A 102 2.60 11.75 -14.14
C GLY A 102 3.19 10.60 -13.32
N ASN A 103 4.48 10.68 -13.06
CA ASN A 103 5.23 9.73 -12.21
C ASN A 103 5.01 10.00 -10.71
N VAL A 104 3.77 9.92 -10.26
CA VAL A 104 3.47 10.05 -8.83
C VAL A 104 3.72 8.71 -8.18
N ARG A 105 4.64 8.67 -7.21
CA ARG A 105 4.83 7.49 -6.37
C ARG A 105 3.57 7.21 -5.57
N CYS A 106 3.32 5.94 -5.29
CA CYS A 106 2.14 5.48 -4.56
C CYS A 106 2.30 5.70 -3.04
N HIS A 107 2.39 6.98 -2.62
CA HIS A 107 2.63 7.36 -1.22
C HIS A 107 1.47 6.94 -0.31
N PHE A 108 0.24 7.23 -0.72
CA PHE A 108 -0.96 6.84 0.02
C PHE A 108 -1.08 5.31 0.10
N SER A 109 -0.91 4.61 -1.02
CA SER A 109 -1.02 3.14 -1.07
C SER A 109 0.04 2.46 -0.23
N ALA A 110 1.30 2.93 -0.27
CA ALA A 110 2.37 2.41 0.57
C ALA A 110 2.08 2.62 2.06
N ALA A 111 1.60 3.80 2.43
CA ALA A 111 1.23 4.12 3.80
C ALA A 111 0.00 3.32 4.27
N LEU A 112 -1.01 3.10 3.41
CA LEU A 112 -2.15 2.26 3.72
C LEU A 112 -1.70 0.82 4.07
N LEU A 113 -0.83 0.23 3.24
CA LEU A 113 -0.26 -1.08 3.53
C LEU A 113 0.54 -1.08 4.83
N ARG A 114 1.32 -0.03 5.10
CA ARG A 114 2.08 0.14 6.35
C ARG A 114 1.14 0.17 7.56
N GLY A 115 0.08 0.96 7.50
CA GLY A 115 -0.95 1.05 8.55
C GLY A 115 -1.62 -0.29 8.84
N VAL A 116 -2.01 -1.01 7.78
CA VAL A 116 -2.58 -2.36 7.90
C VAL A 116 -1.59 -3.33 8.54
N LEU A 117 -0.40 -3.46 7.95
CA LEU A 117 0.58 -4.47 8.37
C LEU A 117 1.14 -4.22 9.76
N SER A 118 1.38 -2.94 10.12
CA SER A 118 1.84 -2.60 11.47
C SER A 118 0.81 -2.93 12.54
N ARG A 119 -0.47 -2.73 12.22
CA ARG A 119 -1.56 -3.04 13.14
C ARG A 119 -1.73 -4.55 13.36
N VAL A 120 -1.69 -5.32 12.25
CA VAL A 120 -1.83 -6.80 12.32
C VAL A 120 -0.63 -7.45 12.98
N ALA A 121 0.58 -6.95 12.71
CA ALA A 121 1.81 -7.47 13.30
C ALA A 121 2.08 -7.01 14.74
N ASP A 122 1.27 -6.09 15.26
CA ASP A 122 1.47 -5.39 16.55
C ASP A 122 2.91 -4.86 16.71
N ARG A 123 3.47 -4.37 15.63
CA ARG A 123 4.82 -3.78 15.57
C ARG A 123 4.97 -2.92 14.32
N ALA A 124 5.96 -2.02 14.35
CA ALA A 124 6.29 -1.22 13.18
C ALA A 124 6.71 -2.10 12.00
N VAL A 125 6.03 -1.92 10.87
CA VAL A 125 6.34 -2.53 9.57
C VAL A 125 6.60 -1.41 8.59
N GLU A 126 7.71 -1.48 7.87
CA GLU A 126 7.99 -0.57 6.77
C GLU A 126 7.51 -1.16 5.44
N VAL A 127 7.04 -0.27 4.56
CA VAL A 127 6.61 -0.62 3.21
C VAL A 127 7.34 0.27 2.22
N ALA A 128 7.89 -0.32 1.18
CA ALA A 128 8.52 0.41 0.10
C ALA A 128 7.92 0.02 -1.24
N GLU A 129 7.58 1.01 -2.05
CA GLU A 129 7.30 0.81 -3.46
C GLU A 129 8.61 0.52 -4.19
N VAL A 130 8.68 -0.63 -4.86
CA VAL A 130 9.86 -1.06 -5.64
C VAL A 130 9.66 -0.87 -7.13
N GLN A 131 8.42 -0.86 -7.57
CA GLN A 131 8.07 -0.59 -8.96
C GLN A 131 6.70 0.05 -9.02
N CYS A 132 6.63 1.23 -9.63
CA CYS A 132 5.37 1.84 -10.04
C CYS A 132 5.16 1.59 -11.52
N SER A 133 3.97 1.18 -11.89
CA SER A 133 3.64 0.91 -13.28
C SER A 133 2.55 1.87 -13.75
N SER A 134 2.77 2.44 -14.93
CA SER A 134 1.76 3.14 -15.70
C SER A 134 1.30 2.21 -16.82
N GLY A 135 -0.01 1.99 -16.97
CA GLY A 135 -0.52 1.25 -18.13
C GLY A 135 -1.07 -0.15 -17.86
N GLY A 136 -1.61 -0.38 -16.66
CA GLY A 136 -2.35 -1.61 -16.34
C GLY A 136 -1.53 -2.73 -15.70
N GLU A 137 -0.22 -2.58 -15.62
CA GLU A 137 0.63 -3.46 -14.81
C GLU A 137 0.48 -3.10 -13.33
N PRO A 138 0.68 -4.04 -12.40
CA PRO A 138 0.60 -3.73 -10.97
C PRO A 138 1.78 -2.90 -10.50
N CYS A 139 1.52 -2.03 -9.52
CA CYS A 139 2.58 -1.47 -8.68
C CYS A 139 3.04 -2.52 -7.68
N TRP A 140 4.34 -2.59 -7.42
CA TRP A 140 4.92 -3.59 -6.53
C TRP A 140 5.44 -2.95 -5.26
N PHE A 141 5.07 -3.55 -4.13
CA PHE A 141 5.48 -3.13 -2.80
C PHE A 141 6.16 -4.29 -2.09
N VAL A 142 7.20 -3.98 -1.34
CA VAL A 142 7.84 -4.90 -0.39
C VAL A 142 7.65 -4.39 1.02
N PHE A 143 7.61 -5.28 2.00
CA PHE A 143 7.43 -4.90 3.39
C PHE A 143 8.33 -5.73 4.31
N GLY A 144 8.65 -5.17 5.45
CA GLY A 144 9.51 -5.80 6.44
C GLY A 144 9.87 -4.86 7.58
N SER A 145 10.92 -5.21 8.34
CA SER A 145 11.50 -4.27 9.30
C SER A 145 12.18 -3.09 8.57
N ALA A 146 12.36 -1.97 9.26
CA ALA A 146 13.07 -0.80 8.71
C ALA A 146 14.44 -1.16 8.16
N GLU A 147 15.19 -2.00 8.89
CA GLU A 147 16.52 -2.48 8.47
C GLU A 147 16.47 -3.36 7.22
N ALA A 148 15.43 -4.21 7.08
CA ALA A 148 15.27 -5.04 5.90
C ALA A 148 14.97 -4.20 4.66
N ILE A 149 14.10 -3.21 4.80
CA ILE A 149 13.75 -2.29 3.71
C ILE A 149 14.94 -1.41 3.32
N GLU A 150 15.70 -0.91 4.29
CA GLU A 150 16.89 -0.11 4.01
C GLU A 150 17.98 -0.92 3.29
N ARG A 151 18.19 -2.19 3.66
CA ARG A 151 19.09 -3.09 2.92
C ARG A 151 18.66 -3.30 1.47
N LEU A 152 17.37 -3.38 1.20
CA LEU A 152 16.87 -3.49 -0.17
C LEU A 152 17.13 -2.21 -0.97
N ARG A 153 16.96 -1.04 -0.35
CA ARG A 153 17.23 0.26 -0.99
C ARG A 153 18.72 0.43 -1.33
N THR A 154 19.59 0.07 -0.41
CA THR A 154 21.06 0.21 -0.59
C THR A 154 21.65 -0.89 -1.48
N GLY A 155 21.18 -2.13 -1.37
CA GLY A 155 21.61 -3.26 -2.20
C GLY A 155 21.21 -3.16 -3.67
N GLY A 156 20.11 -2.47 -3.97
CA GLY A 156 19.68 -2.19 -5.35
C GLY A 156 20.59 -1.18 -6.08
N GLN A 157 21.21 -0.28 -5.37
CA GLN A 157 22.12 0.73 -5.95
C GLN A 157 23.47 0.14 -6.36
N SER A 158 23.95 -0.93 -5.71
CA SER A 158 25.23 -1.56 -6.04
C SER A 158 25.21 -2.34 -7.35
N ARG A 159 24.03 -2.78 -7.83
CA ARG A 159 23.92 -3.52 -9.10
C ARG A 159 23.79 -2.63 -10.34
N ALA A 160 23.44 -1.37 -10.18
CA ALA A 160 23.32 -0.43 -11.30
C ALA A 160 24.66 0.15 -11.74
N GLY A 161 25.70 0.08 -10.89
CA GLY A 161 27.05 0.61 -11.18
C GLY A 161 27.97 -0.35 -11.93
N ASP A 162 27.65 -1.63 -12.02
CA ASP A 162 28.58 -2.65 -12.55
C ASP A 162 28.28 -3.09 -14.01
N GLN A 163 27.35 -2.41 -14.68
CA GLN A 163 27.04 -2.67 -16.10
C GLN A 163 27.52 -1.57 -17.07
N ALA A 164 28.37 -0.67 -16.62
CA ALA A 164 28.97 0.38 -17.46
C ALA A 164 30.49 0.18 -17.58
N HIS A 165 30.90 -0.94 -18.15
CA HIS A 165 32.25 -1.11 -18.74
C HIS A 165 32.18 -2.00 -19.97
#